data_c4453f325b66b318108b75e711bc197c
#
_entry.id   c4453f325b66b318108b75e711bc197c
#
_cell.length_a   1.000
_cell.length_b   1.000
_cell.length_c   1.000
_cell.angle_alpha   90.00
_cell.angle_beta   90.00
_cell.angle_gamma   90.00
#
_symmetry.space_group_name_H-M   'P 1'
#
loop_
_entity.id
_entity.type
_entity.pdbx_description
1 polymer ?
#
loop_
_entity_poly.entity_id
_entity_poly.type
_entity_poly.pdbx_seq_one_letter_code
_entity_poly.pdbx_strand_id
1 'polypeptide(L)'
;MTDKCIICGFKDKNKLFMLCSNLKLMGDHFPDSPSIMTECPNCGLIYVDMDATQENFNRYYTSPNSNPFGYYEIYGEEHTNNYFNDILNKFEDKITNDSYILDHAGGSGDFVKFLQTNGYKNSEMLEISEKCIEIADKKGVKSVEGDGTKIITSLEKKYDLITMIHSLEHFMDIDKVIESAKNMLKDDGYLYIEVPDAEKYSNTDSVPYTMYTFEHIYHFTLDTMDNLGAAYGLEVVDKGQFFKAESYDVLYALYKKSEKSKTKYTSSCKDAVLNYKNTSANRLKPFIDNFEKTQEKLILWGIGASTALLMNGTFDRCNVLQLIDRNKQRQGLKYSISNKDYIVQDPDDIKDNNATIVVLPYWYHDSIMKQIKEMGFKNPVKSLMG
;
A
#
# COMPACT_ATOMS: atom_id res chain seq x y z
N MET A 1 4.33 15.30 8.47
CA MET A 1 3.38 14.57 9.35
C MET A 1 2.92 15.44 10.51
N THR A 2 1.74 15.18 11.10
CA THR A 2 1.28 15.90 12.30
C THR A 2 2.24 15.64 13.46
N ASP A 3 2.47 16.66 14.32
CA ASP A 3 3.32 16.53 15.52
C ASP A 3 2.74 15.57 16.57
N LYS A 4 1.65 14.87 16.25
CA LYS A 4 0.90 13.99 17.16
C LYS A 4 0.28 12.81 16.40
N CYS A 5 0.06 11.72 17.13
CA CYS A 5 -0.65 10.56 16.62
C CYS A 5 -2.05 10.94 16.13
N ILE A 6 -2.41 10.52 14.92
CA ILE A 6 -3.70 10.87 14.27
C ILE A 6 -4.91 10.25 14.97
N ILE A 7 -4.74 9.14 15.68
CA ILE A 7 -5.83 8.48 16.40
C ILE A 7 -6.00 9.07 17.81
N CYS A 8 -4.94 9.08 18.64
CA CYS A 8 -5.08 9.43 20.05
C CYS A 8 -4.54 10.81 20.43
N GLY A 9 -3.94 11.54 19.49
CA GLY A 9 -3.38 12.87 19.74
C GLY A 9 -2.07 12.91 20.55
N PHE A 10 -1.49 11.74 20.89
CA PHE A 10 -0.26 11.67 21.68
C PHE A 10 0.94 12.16 20.85
N LYS A 11 1.90 12.86 21.50
CA LYS A 11 2.99 13.51 20.78
C LYS A 11 4.28 12.68 20.71
N ASP A 12 4.54 11.86 21.74
CA ASP A 12 5.73 11.04 21.73
C ASP A 12 5.58 9.89 20.75
N LYS A 13 6.70 9.47 20.18
CA LYS A 13 6.76 8.42 19.18
C LYS A 13 8.02 7.57 19.37
N ASN A 14 7.87 6.26 19.19
CA ASN A 14 8.97 5.30 19.22
C ASN A 14 9.39 4.96 17.79
N LYS A 15 10.58 5.40 17.38
CA LYS A 15 11.16 5.01 16.09
C LYS A 15 11.59 3.55 16.13
N LEU A 16 11.14 2.74 15.19
CA LEU A 16 11.44 1.30 15.13
C LEU A 16 12.60 1.01 14.16
N PHE A 17 12.46 1.42 12.93
CA PHE A 17 13.51 1.27 11.91
C PHE A 17 13.27 2.21 10.72
N MET A 18 14.33 2.50 9.97
CA MET A 18 14.22 3.26 8.73
C MET A 18 13.64 2.39 7.62
N LEU A 19 12.59 2.87 6.97
CA LEU A 19 11.94 2.19 5.84
C LEU A 19 12.62 2.58 4.51
N CYS A 20 12.83 3.87 4.32
CA CYS A 20 13.51 4.41 3.14
C CYS A 20 14.44 5.56 3.57
N SER A 21 15.63 5.61 2.98
CA SER A 21 16.60 6.67 3.28
C SER A 21 16.25 8.00 2.62
N ASN A 22 15.54 7.97 1.48
CA ASN A 22 15.16 9.15 0.72
C ASN A 22 13.87 8.92 -0.06
N LEU A 23 12.80 9.62 0.29
CA LEU A 23 11.50 9.52 -0.36
C LEU A 23 11.50 9.97 -1.84
N LYS A 24 12.44 10.80 -2.27
CA LYS A 24 12.58 11.15 -3.70
C LYS A 24 12.76 9.95 -4.62
N LEU A 25 13.23 8.82 -4.09
CA LEU A 25 13.31 7.57 -4.84
C LEU A 25 11.93 7.03 -5.27
N MET A 26 10.86 7.53 -4.65
CA MET A 26 9.47 7.19 -4.97
C MET A 26 8.89 8.09 -6.07
N GLY A 27 9.55 9.19 -6.37
CA GLY A 27 9.19 10.16 -7.41
C GLY A 27 9.50 11.60 -7.00
N ASP A 28 9.61 12.48 -7.98
CA ASP A 28 9.93 13.91 -7.76
C ASP A 28 8.86 14.66 -6.95
N HIS A 29 7.71 14.03 -6.74
CA HIS A 29 6.63 14.59 -5.93
C HIS A 29 6.92 14.54 -4.43
N PHE A 30 7.89 13.73 -4.00
CA PHE A 30 8.24 13.56 -2.60
C PHE A 30 9.45 14.38 -2.18
N PRO A 31 9.53 14.78 -0.89
CA PRO A 31 10.66 15.52 -0.37
C PRO A 31 11.94 14.65 -0.28
N ASP A 32 13.09 15.30 -0.22
CA ASP A 32 14.38 14.68 0.06
C ASP A 32 14.52 14.43 1.56
N SER A 33 13.83 13.40 2.06
CA SER A 33 13.78 13.05 3.48
C SER A 33 13.59 11.55 3.67
N PRO A 34 14.00 11.00 4.81
CA PRO A 34 13.78 9.58 5.12
C PRO A 34 12.33 9.32 5.53
N SER A 35 11.94 8.04 5.48
CA SER A 35 10.74 7.53 6.11
C SER A 35 11.10 6.47 7.17
N ILE A 36 10.39 6.52 8.30
CA ILE A 36 10.73 5.74 9.49
C ILE A 36 9.49 5.03 10.00
N MET A 37 9.54 3.71 10.09
CA MET A 37 8.52 2.93 10.78
C MET A 37 8.49 3.33 12.26
N THR A 38 7.33 3.70 12.76
CA THR A 38 7.17 4.36 14.06
C THR A 38 5.95 3.81 14.79
N GLU A 39 6.02 3.75 16.10
CA GLU A 39 4.94 3.33 16.99
C GLU A 39 4.45 4.52 17.82
N CYS A 40 3.14 4.65 17.97
CA CYS A 40 2.55 5.48 19.01
C CYS A 40 2.51 4.71 20.34
N PRO A 41 3.27 5.11 21.38
CA PRO A 41 3.32 4.35 22.64
C PRO A 41 2.04 4.44 23.46
N ASN A 42 1.10 5.32 23.10
CA ASN A 42 -0.17 5.50 23.81
C ASN A 42 -1.32 4.64 23.29
N CYS A 43 -1.40 4.41 21.97
CA CYS A 43 -2.51 3.63 21.38
C CYS A 43 -2.04 2.44 20.53
N GLY A 44 -0.74 2.19 20.45
CA GLY A 44 -0.17 1.06 19.72
C GLY A 44 -0.19 1.18 18.20
N LEU A 45 -0.70 2.28 17.62
CA LEU A 45 -0.70 2.48 16.17
C LEU A 45 0.72 2.46 15.64
N ILE A 46 0.97 1.62 14.64
CA ILE A 46 2.20 1.63 13.84
C ILE A 46 1.95 2.44 12.58
N TYR A 47 2.89 3.30 12.24
CA TYR A 47 2.79 4.17 11.07
C TYR A 47 4.15 4.57 10.52
N VAL A 48 4.18 5.06 9.30
CA VAL A 48 5.39 5.57 8.66
C VAL A 48 5.50 7.08 8.90
N ASP A 49 6.48 7.48 9.72
CA ASP A 49 6.82 8.89 9.96
C ASP A 49 7.69 9.42 8.81
N MET A 50 7.19 10.44 8.10
CA MET A 50 7.85 11.02 6.93
C MET A 50 7.42 12.48 6.73
N ASP A 51 8.20 13.28 6.01
CA ASP A 51 7.89 14.68 5.71
C ASP A 51 6.94 14.88 4.51
N ALA A 52 6.46 13.78 3.92
CA ALA A 52 5.46 13.87 2.86
C ALA A 52 4.11 14.38 3.38
N THR A 53 3.33 14.92 2.47
CA THR A 53 1.98 15.43 2.68
C THR A 53 0.97 14.63 1.85
N GLN A 54 -0.33 14.77 2.14
CA GLN A 54 -1.38 14.19 1.29
C GLN A 54 -1.25 14.64 -0.17
N GLU A 55 -0.89 15.90 -0.41
CA GLU A 55 -0.69 16.43 -1.76
C GLU A 55 0.44 15.71 -2.52
N ASN A 56 1.51 15.27 -1.84
CA ASN A 56 2.55 14.47 -2.48
C ASN A 56 2.00 13.12 -2.96
N PHE A 57 1.16 12.47 -2.14
CA PHE A 57 0.50 11.21 -2.52
C PHE A 57 -0.55 11.43 -3.61
N ASN A 58 -1.34 12.50 -3.56
CA ASN A 58 -2.29 12.84 -4.62
C ASN A 58 -1.58 12.96 -5.97
N ARG A 59 -0.45 13.68 -6.03
CA ARG A 59 0.37 13.80 -7.24
C ARG A 59 0.96 12.46 -7.69
N TYR A 60 1.33 11.60 -6.74
CA TYR A 60 1.81 10.27 -7.05
C TYR A 60 0.72 9.43 -7.74
N TYR A 61 -0.49 9.37 -7.17
CA TYR A 61 -1.60 8.58 -7.73
C TYR A 61 -2.16 9.16 -9.04
N THR A 62 -2.09 10.46 -9.26
CA THR A 62 -2.50 11.11 -10.53
C THR A 62 -1.38 11.12 -11.57
N SER A 63 -0.17 10.67 -11.22
CA SER A 63 0.95 10.63 -12.15
C SER A 63 0.67 9.71 -13.35
N PRO A 64 1.08 10.09 -14.57
CA PRO A 64 1.00 9.21 -15.74
C PRO A 64 1.69 7.86 -15.58
N ASN A 65 2.62 7.75 -14.62
CA ASN A 65 3.38 6.53 -14.34
C ASN A 65 2.82 5.71 -13.16
N SER A 66 1.74 6.16 -12.52
CA SER A 66 1.02 5.31 -11.58
C SER A 66 0.37 4.15 -12.34
N ASN A 67 0.52 2.94 -11.82
CA ASN A 67 -0.13 1.77 -12.41
C ASN A 67 -1.43 1.50 -11.67
N PRO A 68 -2.58 1.57 -12.37
CA PRO A 68 -3.85 1.17 -11.78
C PRO A 68 -3.77 -0.28 -11.31
N PHE A 69 -4.27 -0.55 -10.12
CA PHE A 69 -4.42 -1.90 -9.62
C PHE A 69 -5.78 -2.45 -10.07
N GLY A 70 -5.77 -3.60 -10.73
CA GLY A 70 -6.97 -4.33 -11.15
C GLY A 70 -6.99 -5.72 -10.53
N TYR A 71 -8.01 -6.01 -9.71
CA TYR A 71 -8.14 -7.31 -9.06
C TYR A 71 -8.29 -8.45 -10.07
N TYR A 72 -9.17 -8.30 -11.06
CA TYR A 72 -9.39 -9.32 -12.08
C TYR A 72 -8.16 -9.58 -12.96
N GLU A 73 -7.36 -8.54 -13.22
CA GLU A 73 -6.13 -8.66 -14.00
C GLU A 73 -5.04 -9.42 -13.24
N ILE A 74 -4.94 -9.19 -11.94
CA ILE A 74 -3.86 -9.75 -11.11
C ILE A 74 -4.19 -11.14 -10.59
N TYR A 75 -5.40 -11.35 -10.09
CA TYR A 75 -5.79 -12.58 -9.39
C TYR A 75 -6.69 -13.51 -10.21
N GLY A 76 -7.20 -13.04 -11.36
CA GLY A 76 -8.16 -13.78 -12.17
C GLY A 76 -9.59 -13.72 -11.62
N GLU A 77 -10.54 -14.23 -12.42
CA GLU A 77 -11.97 -14.06 -12.18
C GLU A 77 -12.46 -14.83 -10.94
N GLU A 78 -12.07 -16.09 -10.81
CA GLU A 78 -12.54 -16.97 -9.73
C GLU A 78 -12.10 -16.45 -8.36
N HIS A 79 -10.80 -16.16 -8.19
CA HIS A 79 -10.25 -15.65 -6.93
C HIS A 79 -10.84 -14.30 -6.55
N THR A 80 -10.96 -13.39 -7.53
CA THR A 80 -11.51 -12.06 -7.29
C THR A 80 -12.98 -12.14 -6.87
N ASN A 81 -13.79 -12.96 -7.54
CA ASN A 81 -15.19 -13.14 -7.19
C ASN A 81 -15.35 -13.77 -5.79
N ASN A 82 -14.55 -14.75 -5.43
CA ASN A 82 -14.58 -15.35 -4.10
C ASN A 82 -14.24 -14.30 -3.03
N TYR A 83 -13.19 -13.54 -3.21
CA TYR A 83 -12.82 -12.47 -2.31
C TYR A 83 -13.89 -11.39 -2.18
N PHE A 84 -14.48 -10.93 -3.28
CA PHE A 84 -15.54 -9.93 -3.24
C PHE A 84 -16.84 -10.47 -2.62
N ASN A 85 -17.15 -11.76 -2.76
CA ASN A 85 -18.23 -12.40 -2.04
C ASN A 85 -17.95 -12.41 -0.52
N ASP A 86 -16.72 -12.69 -0.09
CA ASP A 86 -16.36 -12.62 1.32
C ASP A 86 -16.57 -11.22 1.90
N ILE A 87 -16.24 -10.18 1.14
CA ILE A 87 -16.51 -8.78 1.52
C ILE A 87 -18.02 -8.52 1.58
N LEU A 88 -18.77 -8.87 0.52
CA LEU A 88 -20.22 -8.64 0.47
C LEU A 88 -20.94 -9.29 1.65
N ASN A 89 -20.59 -10.52 2.01
CA ASN A 89 -21.14 -11.27 3.14
C ASN A 89 -21.00 -10.54 4.50
N LYS A 90 -20.11 -9.53 4.64
CA LYS A 90 -19.95 -8.76 5.89
C LYS A 90 -21.04 -7.72 6.09
N PHE A 91 -21.74 -7.36 5.04
CA PHE A 91 -22.74 -6.29 5.12
C PHE A 91 -23.98 -6.48 4.23
N GLU A 92 -24.16 -7.62 3.55
CA GLU A 92 -25.30 -7.85 2.65
C GLU A 92 -26.65 -7.82 3.39
N ASP A 93 -26.69 -8.19 4.66
CA ASP A 93 -27.89 -8.12 5.51
C ASP A 93 -28.21 -6.69 6.00
N LYS A 94 -27.34 -5.72 5.74
CA LYS A 94 -27.47 -4.30 6.12
C LYS A 94 -27.92 -3.42 4.96
N ILE A 95 -27.91 -3.93 3.74
CA ILE A 95 -28.23 -3.19 2.52
C ILE A 95 -29.28 -3.92 1.70
N THR A 96 -29.84 -3.24 0.71
CA THR A 96 -30.79 -3.81 -0.27
C THR A 96 -30.33 -3.49 -1.69
N ASN A 97 -30.94 -4.11 -2.68
CA ASN A 97 -30.61 -3.83 -4.09
C ASN A 97 -30.84 -2.36 -4.50
N ASP A 98 -31.68 -1.63 -3.73
CA ASP A 98 -31.97 -0.20 -3.97
C ASP A 98 -30.99 0.72 -3.23
N SER A 99 -30.10 0.19 -2.37
CA SER A 99 -29.13 0.96 -1.61
C SER A 99 -28.13 1.70 -2.51
N TYR A 100 -27.84 2.93 -2.15
CA TYR A 100 -26.76 3.71 -2.75
C TYR A 100 -25.42 3.34 -2.10
N ILE A 101 -24.48 2.85 -2.91
CA ILE A 101 -23.17 2.39 -2.44
C ILE A 101 -22.07 3.20 -3.10
N LEU A 102 -21.12 3.68 -2.31
CA LEU A 102 -19.91 4.35 -2.79
C LEU A 102 -18.67 3.54 -2.42
N ASP A 103 -17.89 3.16 -3.40
CA ASP A 103 -16.54 2.62 -3.17
C ASP A 103 -15.54 3.78 -3.19
N HIS A 104 -14.98 4.10 -2.03
CA HIS A 104 -14.12 5.26 -1.82
C HIS A 104 -12.67 4.90 -2.12
N ALA A 105 -12.07 5.59 -3.09
CA ALA A 105 -10.82 5.23 -3.75
C ALA A 105 -10.91 3.85 -4.43
N GLY A 106 -11.94 3.69 -5.30
CA GLY A 106 -12.35 2.42 -5.89
C GLY A 106 -11.41 1.86 -6.97
N GLY A 107 -10.29 2.50 -7.24
CA GLY A 107 -9.27 2.04 -8.18
C GLY A 107 -9.85 1.80 -9.58
N SER A 108 -9.65 0.62 -10.14
CA SER A 108 -10.14 0.24 -11.48
C SER A 108 -11.64 -0.09 -11.54
N GLY A 109 -12.40 0.09 -10.44
CA GLY A 109 -13.83 -0.11 -10.35
C GLY A 109 -14.28 -1.58 -10.31
N ASP A 110 -13.37 -2.51 -10.03
CA ASP A 110 -13.67 -3.94 -10.05
C ASP A 110 -14.73 -4.33 -9.03
N PHE A 111 -14.63 -3.83 -7.80
CA PHE A 111 -15.62 -4.11 -6.76
C PHE A 111 -17.00 -3.52 -7.07
N VAL A 112 -17.04 -2.30 -7.58
CA VAL A 112 -18.32 -1.70 -8.03
C VAL A 112 -18.94 -2.50 -9.16
N LYS A 113 -18.13 -2.96 -10.12
CA LYS A 113 -18.62 -3.83 -11.21
C LYS A 113 -19.18 -5.14 -10.67
N PHE A 114 -18.52 -5.75 -9.71
CA PHE A 114 -19.00 -6.95 -9.01
C PHE A 114 -20.35 -6.68 -8.32
N LEU A 115 -20.48 -5.60 -7.56
CA LEU A 115 -21.73 -5.21 -6.89
C LEU A 115 -22.86 -5.03 -7.90
N GLN A 116 -22.64 -4.32 -9.00
CA GLN A 116 -23.64 -4.11 -10.05
C GLN A 116 -24.09 -5.42 -10.71
N THR A 117 -23.16 -6.37 -10.88
CA THR A 117 -23.47 -7.70 -11.44
C THR A 117 -24.32 -8.53 -10.47
N ASN A 118 -24.14 -8.32 -9.16
CA ASN A 118 -24.90 -8.98 -8.09
C ASN A 118 -26.20 -8.22 -7.70
N GLY A 119 -26.64 -7.26 -8.51
CA GLY A 119 -27.95 -6.61 -8.35
C GLY A 119 -27.92 -5.23 -7.68
N TYR A 120 -26.81 -4.79 -7.11
CA TYR A 120 -26.66 -3.47 -6.47
C TYR A 120 -26.39 -2.39 -7.51
N LYS A 121 -27.41 -2.03 -8.28
CA LYS A 121 -27.30 -1.13 -9.46
C LYS A 121 -26.92 0.32 -9.12
N ASN A 122 -27.18 0.76 -7.88
CA ASN A 122 -26.91 2.13 -7.44
C ASN A 122 -25.48 2.27 -6.83
N SER A 123 -24.55 1.43 -7.29
CA SER A 123 -23.15 1.49 -6.88
C SER A 123 -22.33 2.37 -7.83
N GLU A 124 -21.49 3.20 -7.26
CA GLU A 124 -20.52 4.05 -7.97
C GLU A 124 -19.21 4.17 -7.16
N MET A 125 -18.16 4.71 -7.76
CA MET A 125 -16.90 4.93 -7.07
C MET A 125 -16.49 6.39 -7.03
N LEU A 126 -15.69 6.74 -6.02
CA LEU A 126 -14.91 7.99 -5.93
C LEU A 126 -13.45 7.63 -6.19
N GLU A 127 -12.80 8.33 -7.12
CA GLU A 127 -11.40 8.05 -7.47
C GLU A 127 -10.69 9.34 -7.92
N ILE A 128 -9.40 9.47 -7.59
CA ILE A 128 -8.57 10.62 -7.96
C ILE A 128 -7.78 10.37 -9.25
N SER A 129 -7.51 9.11 -9.59
CA SER A 129 -6.70 8.73 -10.75
C SER A 129 -7.54 8.70 -12.03
N GLU A 130 -7.25 9.60 -12.96
CA GLU A 130 -7.89 9.64 -14.28
C GLU A 130 -7.77 8.30 -15.02
N LYS A 131 -6.61 7.63 -14.94
CA LYS A 131 -6.42 6.30 -15.54
C LYS A 131 -7.35 5.24 -14.94
N CYS A 132 -7.53 5.25 -13.62
CA CYS A 132 -8.45 4.33 -12.95
C CYS A 132 -9.88 4.59 -13.40
N ILE A 133 -10.27 5.85 -13.49
CA ILE A 133 -11.58 6.30 -13.98
C ILE A 133 -11.80 5.83 -15.42
N GLU A 134 -10.84 6.02 -16.32
CA GLU A 134 -10.94 5.54 -17.70
C GLU A 134 -11.14 4.01 -17.81
N ILE A 135 -10.49 3.24 -16.91
CA ILE A 135 -10.66 1.78 -16.88
C ILE A 135 -12.04 1.42 -16.36
N ALA A 136 -12.51 2.06 -15.30
CA ALA A 136 -13.83 1.84 -14.72
C ALA A 136 -14.95 2.20 -15.71
N ASP A 137 -14.82 3.31 -16.43
CA ASP A 137 -15.78 3.75 -17.45
C ASP A 137 -15.90 2.70 -18.59
N LYS A 138 -14.78 2.11 -19.03
CA LYS A 138 -14.79 1.00 -20.01
C LYS A 138 -15.53 -0.23 -19.52
N LYS A 139 -15.61 -0.44 -18.20
CA LYS A 139 -16.38 -1.51 -17.54
C LYS A 139 -17.86 -1.12 -17.32
N GLY A 140 -18.24 0.13 -17.63
CA GLY A 140 -19.57 0.67 -17.39
C GLY A 140 -19.83 1.01 -15.91
N VAL A 141 -18.77 1.24 -15.14
CA VAL A 141 -18.84 1.69 -13.76
C VAL A 141 -18.94 3.21 -13.73
N LYS A 142 -19.92 3.74 -12.98
CA LYS A 142 -20.05 5.18 -12.78
C LYS A 142 -18.99 5.64 -11.80
N SER A 143 -18.17 6.60 -12.21
CA SER A 143 -17.11 7.19 -11.42
C SER A 143 -17.39 8.64 -11.08
N VAL A 144 -16.97 9.05 -9.88
CA VAL A 144 -16.90 10.45 -9.46
C VAL A 144 -15.42 10.78 -9.30
N GLU A 145 -14.92 11.71 -10.11
CA GLU A 145 -13.55 12.20 -9.96
C GLU A 145 -13.45 13.09 -8.73
N GLY A 146 -12.51 12.79 -7.85
CA GLY A 146 -12.28 13.60 -6.66
C GLY A 146 -11.23 13.07 -5.70
N ASP A 147 -10.73 14.02 -4.90
CA ASP A 147 -9.83 13.76 -3.78
C ASP A 147 -10.65 13.28 -2.58
N GLY A 148 -10.46 12.04 -2.17
CA GLY A 148 -11.19 11.40 -1.06
C GLY A 148 -11.01 12.09 0.30
N THR A 149 -10.04 13.00 0.45
CA THR A 149 -9.86 13.82 1.65
C THR A 149 -10.74 15.07 1.66
N LYS A 150 -11.48 15.34 0.58
CA LYS A 150 -12.33 16.51 0.44
C LYS A 150 -13.80 16.14 0.44
N ILE A 151 -14.63 16.99 1.01
CA ILE A 151 -16.07 16.85 0.89
C ILE A 151 -16.45 17.14 -0.57
N ILE A 152 -16.98 16.12 -1.24
CA ILE A 152 -17.41 16.22 -2.63
C ILE A 152 -18.79 16.86 -2.67
N THR A 153 -18.84 18.17 -2.78
CA THR A 153 -20.10 18.95 -2.76
C THR A 153 -21.01 18.69 -3.98
N SER A 154 -20.46 18.14 -5.06
CA SER A 154 -21.24 17.73 -6.23
C SER A 154 -22.07 16.46 -5.99
N LEU A 155 -21.79 15.71 -4.92
CA LEU A 155 -22.57 14.55 -4.52
C LEU A 155 -23.74 15.01 -3.61
N GLU A 156 -24.88 15.33 -4.24
CA GLU A 156 -26.09 15.75 -3.52
C GLU A 156 -26.73 14.61 -2.72
N LYS A 157 -26.47 13.36 -3.12
CA LYS A 157 -27.04 12.18 -2.47
C LYS A 157 -26.16 11.69 -1.32
N LYS A 158 -26.82 11.02 -0.36
CA LYS A 158 -26.17 10.30 0.72
C LYS A 158 -26.18 8.80 0.44
N TYR A 159 -25.17 8.09 0.94
CA TYR A 159 -24.99 6.67 0.73
C TYR A 159 -25.46 5.84 1.92
N ASP A 160 -26.02 4.68 1.62
CA ASP A 160 -26.38 3.67 2.62
C ASP A 160 -25.13 2.91 3.09
N LEU A 161 -24.18 2.72 2.18
CA LEU A 161 -22.89 2.10 2.44
C LEU A 161 -21.78 2.86 1.74
N ILE A 162 -20.68 3.07 2.47
CA ILE A 162 -19.39 3.47 1.88
C ILE A 162 -18.39 2.38 2.18
N THR A 163 -17.63 1.94 1.16
CA THR A 163 -16.55 0.97 1.31
C THR A 163 -15.20 1.64 1.11
N MET A 164 -14.21 1.22 1.89
CA MET A 164 -12.79 1.55 1.76
C MET A 164 -12.00 0.25 1.80
N ILE A 165 -11.73 -0.33 0.63
CA ILE A 165 -11.07 -1.62 0.49
C ILE A 165 -9.62 -1.38 0.09
N HIS A 166 -8.68 -1.69 0.97
CA HIS A 166 -7.25 -1.44 0.77
C HIS A 166 -6.96 0.00 0.30
N SER A 167 -7.54 0.96 0.98
CA SER A 167 -7.35 2.38 0.63
C SER A 167 -7.02 3.26 1.83
N LEU A 168 -7.58 2.99 3.02
CA LEU A 168 -7.38 3.85 4.19
C LEU A 168 -5.91 3.93 4.63
N GLU A 169 -5.17 2.84 4.54
CA GLU A 169 -3.74 2.76 4.87
C GLU A 169 -2.86 3.65 4.00
N HIS A 170 -3.37 4.11 2.86
CA HIS A 170 -2.66 4.95 1.88
C HIS A 170 -2.85 6.45 2.09
N PHE A 171 -3.76 6.87 2.96
CA PHE A 171 -4.04 8.29 3.18
C PHE A 171 -3.21 8.88 4.32
N MET A 172 -2.52 10.01 4.07
CA MET A 172 -1.83 10.77 5.12
C MET A 172 -2.81 11.42 6.09
N ASP A 173 -3.90 11.99 5.57
CA ASP A 173 -4.88 12.79 6.28
C ASP A 173 -6.14 11.95 6.60
N ILE A 174 -6.00 10.88 7.40
CA ILE A 174 -7.11 9.98 7.77
C ILE A 174 -8.29 10.75 8.38
N ASP A 175 -8.04 11.78 9.17
CA ASP A 175 -9.07 12.63 9.75
C ASP A 175 -9.99 13.23 8.69
N LYS A 176 -9.41 13.75 7.61
CA LYS A 176 -10.17 14.32 6.49
C LYS A 176 -10.92 13.26 5.70
N VAL A 177 -10.31 12.09 5.49
CA VAL A 177 -10.94 10.96 4.78
C VAL A 177 -12.17 10.47 5.53
N ILE A 178 -12.04 10.22 6.83
CA ILE A 178 -13.16 9.76 7.66
C ILE A 178 -14.25 10.84 7.77
N GLU A 179 -13.88 12.11 7.90
CA GLU A 179 -14.85 13.21 7.92
C GLU A 179 -15.59 13.33 6.58
N SER A 180 -14.87 13.22 5.46
CA SER A 180 -15.45 13.21 4.11
C SER A 180 -16.45 12.05 3.97
N ALA A 181 -16.06 10.84 4.30
CA ALA A 181 -16.93 9.67 4.26
C ALA A 181 -18.19 9.84 5.15
N LYS A 182 -18.03 10.29 6.39
CA LYS A 182 -19.15 10.56 7.30
C LYS A 182 -20.12 11.60 6.74
N ASN A 183 -19.62 12.62 6.06
CA ASN A 183 -20.47 13.64 5.44
C ASN A 183 -21.26 13.11 4.25
N MET A 184 -20.74 12.14 3.52
CA MET A 184 -21.44 11.49 2.40
C MET A 184 -22.37 10.36 2.84
N LEU A 185 -22.19 9.81 4.05
CA LEU A 185 -22.97 8.71 4.59
C LEU A 185 -24.32 9.19 5.11
N LYS A 186 -25.41 8.42 4.93
CA LYS A 186 -26.69 8.59 5.64
C LYS A 186 -26.49 8.46 7.15
N ASP A 187 -27.45 8.94 7.94
CA ASP A 187 -27.33 8.88 9.42
C ASP A 187 -27.39 7.45 9.95
N ASP A 188 -28.14 6.59 9.28
CA ASP A 188 -28.25 5.15 9.55
C ASP A 188 -27.35 4.28 8.65
N GLY A 189 -26.55 4.90 7.80
CA GLY A 189 -25.65 4.25 6.85
C GLY A 189 -24.43 3.61 7.52
N TYR A 190 -23.74 2.78 6.75
CA TYR A 190 -22.59 1.98 7.18
C TYR A 190 -21.31 2.39 6.46
N LEU A 191 -20.19 2.38 7.18
CA LEU A 191 -18.85 2.53 6.63
C LEU A 191 -18.10 1.21 6.82
N TYR A 192 -17.76 0.54 5.73
CA TYR A 192 -16.91 -0.65 5.73
C TYR A 192 -15.46 -0.25 5.41
N ILE A 193 -14.54 -0.64 6.26
CA ILE A 193 -13.10 -0.42 6.05
C ILE A 193 -12.38 -1.76 6.15
N GLU A 194 -11.57 -2.06 5.13
CA GLU A 194 -10.70 -3.23 5.09
C GLU A 194 -9.27 -2.80 4.81
N VAL A 195 -8.33 -3.35 5.58
CA VAL A 195 -6.90 -3.03 5.51
C VAL A 195 -6.07 -4.28 5.80
N PRO A 196 -4.77 -4.33 5.43
CA PRO A 196 -3.87 -5.40 5.82
C PRO A 196 -3.76 -5.55 7.34
N ASP A 197 -3.74 -6.80 7.82
CA ASP A 197 -3.63 -7.12 9.24
C ASP A 197 -2.17 -7.14 9.70
N ALA A 198 -1.75 -6.10 10.41
CA ALA A 198 -0.36 -5.96 10.85
C ALA A 198 0.08 -7.02 11.88
N GLU A 199 -0.85 -7.62 12.63
CA GLU A 199 -0.54 -8.71 13.55
C GLU A 199 -0.17 -10.01 12.82
N LYS A 200 -0.61 -10.15 11.58
CA LYS A 200 -0.48 -11.37 10.78
C LYS A 200 0.60 -11.29 9.70
N TYR A 201 1.36 -10.23 9.60
CA TYR A 201 2.39 -10.08 8.56
C TYR A 201 3.39 -11.25 8.49
N SER A 202 3.70 -11.88 9.63
CA SER A 202 4.58 -13.05 9.67
C SER A 202 3.95 -14.34 9.14
N ASN A 203 2.63 -14.39 8.98
CA ASN A 203 1.92 -15.56 8.46
C ASN A 203 1.96 -15.63 6.94
N THR A 204 2.33 -14.54 6.29
CA THR A 204 2.39 -14.50 4.85
C THR A 204 3.60 -15.29 4.37
N ASP A 205 3.39 -16.33 3.57
CA ASP A 205 4.43 -16.97 2.74
C ASP A 205 4.90 -16.01 1.62
N SER A 206 4.49 -14.75 1.73
CA SER A 206 4.75 -13.73 0.76
C SER A 206 6.22 -13.36 0.71
N VAL A 207 6.52 -12.74 -0.35
CA VAL A 207 7.77 -12.11 -0.70
C VAL A 207 8.32 -11.24 0.45
N PRO A 208 9.62 -11.34 0.75
CA PRO A 208 10.24 -10.50 1.78
C PRO A 208 9.91 -9.01 1.62
N TYR A 209 9.50 -8.39 2.72
CA TYR A 209 9.21 -6.95 2.84
C TYR A 209 8.00 -6.41 2.05
N THR A 210 7.18 -7.23 1.39
CA THR A 210 6.04 -6.73 0.58
C THR A 210 5.01 -5.92 1.35
N MET A 211 4.85 -6.19 2.66
CA MET A 211 3.93 -5.43 3.51
C MET A 211 4.48 -4.04 3.89
N TYR A 212 5.76 -3.76 3.61
CA TYR A 212 6.44 -2.51 3.91
C TYR A 212 6.64 -1.63 2.67
N THR A 213 5.61 -1.53 1.85
CA THR A 213 5.62 -0.48 0.81
C THR A 213 5.50 0.90 1.46
N PHE A 214 6.12 1.92 0.85
CA PHE A 214 6.02 3.28 1.36
C PHE A 214 4.59 3.83 1.30
N GLU A 215 3.75 3.24 0.47
CA GLU A 215 2.34 3.59 0.28
C GLU A 215 1.48 3.17 1.45
N HIS A 216 1.88 2.13 2.20
CA HIS A 216 1.20 1.72 3.43
C HIS A 216 1.68 2.61 4.59
N ILE A 217 1.02 3.74 4.75
CA ILE A 217 1.39 4.75 5.77
C ILE A 217 1.02 4.27 7.17
N TYR A 218 -0.09 3.54 7.30
CA TYR A 218 -0.58 3.03 8.57
C TYR A 218 -0.71 1.52 8.56
N HIS A 219 -0.38 0.91 9.70
CA HIS A 219 -0.43 -0.53 9.92
C HIS A 219 -1.41 -0.81 11.05
N PHE A 220 -2.56 -1.37 10.70
CA PHE A 220 -3.70 -1.52 11.60
C PHE A 220 -3.75 -2.90 12.24
N THR A 221 -4.40 -2.96 13.42
CA THR A 221 -4.88 -4.14 14.12
C THR A 221 -6.36 -3.97 14.42
N LEU A 222 -7.06 -5.02 14.84
CA LEU A 222 -8.47 -4.88 15.28
C LEU A 222 -8.62 -3.85 16.40
N ASP A 223 -7.68 -3.80 17.33
CA ASP A 223 -7.70 -2.84 18.43
C ASP A 223 -7.50 -1.40 17.95
N THR A 224 -6.59 -1.16 17.00
CA THR A 224 -6.40 0.18 16.44
C THR A 224 -7.57 0.61 15.57
N MET A 225 -8.33 -0.31 14.96
CA MET A 225 -9.60 0.00 14.30
C MET A 225 -10.67 0.42 15.32
N ASP A 226 -10.77 -0.23 16.49
CA ASP A 226 -11.65 0.26 17.58
C ASP A 226 -11.29 1.69 18.01
N ASN A 227 -10.00 1.96 18.15
CA ASN A 227 -9.51 3.30 18.49
C ASN A 227 -9.78 4.33 17.38
N LEU A 228 -9.71 3.92 16.12
CA LEU A 228 -10.10 4.75 14.97
C LEU A 228 -11.58 5.14 15.10
N GLY A 229 -12.45 4.17 15.34
CA GLY A 229 -13.87 4.42 15.59
C GLY A 229 -14.10 5.41 16.73
N ALA A 230 -13.48 5.17 17.88
CA ALA A 230 -13.58 6.03 19.07
C ALA A 230 -13.11 7.48 18.77
N ALA A 231 -11.99 7.63 18.08
CA ALA A 231 -11.40 8.94 17.77
C ALA A 231 -12.26 9.77 16.82
N TYR A 232 -12.91 9.11 15.86
CA TYR A 232 -13.61 9.79 14.77
C TYR A 232 -15.14 9.75 14.87
N GLY A 233 -15.69 9.24 15.98
CA GLY A 233 -17.13 9.17 16.20
C GLY A 233 -17.81 8.18 15.28
N LEU A 234 -17.29 6.96 15.32
CA LEU A 234 -17.80 5.77 14.66
C LEU A 234 -17.91 4.64 15.67
N GLU A 235 -19.03 3.93 15.67
CA GLU A 235 -19.25 2.74 16.46
C GLU A 235 -19.03 1.49 15.63
N VAL A 236 -18.23 0.56 16.12
CA VAL A 236 -18.02 -0.74 15.47
C VAL A 236 -19.28 -1.60 15.63
N VAL A 237 -19.90 -1.96 14.51
CA VAL A 237 -21.07 -2.85 14.44
C VAL A 237 -20.62 -4.30 14.25
N ASP A 238 -19.63 -4.50 13.43
CA ASP A 238 -18.98 -5.79 13.18
C ASP A 238 -17.52 -5.59 12.84
N LYS A 239 -16.69 -6.57 13.14
CA LYS A 239 -15.27 -6.60 12.76
C LYS A 239 -14.72 -8.01 12.77
N GLY A 240 -13.67 -8.24 12.02
CA GLY A 240 -13.03 -9.54 11.96
C GLY A 240 -11.77 -9.56 11.14
N GLN A 241 -11.25 -10.75 10.97
CA GLN A 241 -10.05 -11.05 10.20
C GLN A 241 -10.38 -12.19 9.24
N PHE A 242 -9.84 -12.15 8.03
CA PHE A 242 -9.93 -13.23 7.08
C PHE A 242 -8.72 -13.24 6.14
N PHE A 243 -8.48 -14.37 5.52
CA PHE A 243 -7.37 -14.51 4.58
C PHE A 243 -7.83 -14.05 3.19
N LYS A 244 -7.20 -13.01 2.67
CA LYS A 244 -7.41 -12.58 1.29
C LYS A 244 -6.81 -13.64 0.37
N ALA A 245 -7.65 -14.24 -0.45
CA ALA A 245 -7.32 -15.37 -1.30
C ALA A 245 -5.87 -15.33 -1.83
N GLU A 246 -5.08 -16.33 -1.43
CA GLU A 246 -3.69 -16.58 -1.84
C GLU A 246 -2.67 -15.44 -1.65
N SER A 247 -2.97 -14.43 -0.82
CA SER A 247 -2.11 -13.26 -0.66
C SER A 247 -1.65 -13.05 0.79
N TYR A 248 -2.50 -12.48 1.64
CA TYR A 248 -2.18 -12.14 3.03
C TYR A 248 -3.44 -11.97 3.88
N ASP A 249 -3.26 -11.97 5.19
CA ASP A 249 -4.35 -11.72 6.13
C ASP A 249 -4.78 -10.26 6.09
N VAL A 250 -6.10 -10.03 6.09
CA VAL A 250 -6.73 -8.73 6.18
C VAL A 250 -7.63 -8.65 7.40
N LEU A 251 -7.88 -7.45 7.87
CA LEU A 251 -8.88 -7.17 8.88
C LEU A 251 -9.90 -6.18 8.33
N TYR A 252 -11.11 -6.26 8.84
CA TYR A 252 -12.17 -5.31 8.52
C TYR A 252 -12.89 -4.81 9.76
N ALA A 253 -13.51 -3.65 9.62
CA ALA A 253 -14.47 -3.13 10.55
C ALA A 253 -15.63 -2.48 9.80
N LEU A 254 -16.86 -2.79 10.24
CA LEU A 254 -18.09 -2.16 9.80
C LEU A 254 -18.55 -1.19 10.87
N TYR A 255 -18.74 0.05 10.50
CA TYR A 255 -19.06 1.14 11.41
C TYR A 255 -20.41 1.77 11.12
N LYS A 256 -20.97 2.37 12.17
CA LYS A 256 -22.02 3.39 12.09
C LYS A 256 -21.55 4.71 12.67
N LYS A 257 -22.21 5.80 12.28
CA LYS A 257 -21.99 7.10 12.92
C LYS A 257 -22.32 7.03 14.41
N SER A 258 -21.47 7.64 15.20
CA SER A 258 -21.62 7.72 16.65
C SER A 258 -20.97 9.01 17.16
N GLU A 259 -20.95 9.20 18.48
CA GLU A 259 -20.18 10.25 19.10
C GLU A 259 -18.73 9.82 19.32
N LYS A 260 -17.82 10.81 19.32
CA LYS A 260 -16.41 10.55 19.66
C LYS A 260 -16.31 10.06 21.10
N SER A 261 -15.48 9.07 21.31
CA SER A 261 -15.21 8.54 22.64
C SER A 261 -13.70 8.48 22.90
N LYS A 262 -13.31 8.14 24.12
CA LYS A 262 -11.91 8.07 24.49
C LYS A 262 -11.27 6.81 23.90
N THR A 263 -10.16 6.97 23.19
CA THR A 263 -9.33 5.85 22.74
C THR A 263 -8.78 5.07 23.93
N LYS A 264 -8.65 3.75 23.76
CA LYS A 264 -8.08 2.86 24.77
C LYS A 264 -6.60 2.63 24.48
N TYR A 265 -5.81 2.39 25.50
CA TYR A 265 -4.48 1.79 25.30
C TYR A 265 -4.68 0.38 24.74
N THR A 266 -3.89 0.04 23.72
CA THR A 266 -3.90 -1.30 23.13
C THR A 266 -2.49 -1.88 23.17
N SER A 267 -2.41 -3.21 23.16
CA SER A 267 -1.14 -3.87 22.91
C SER A 267 -0.65 -3.50 21.52
N SER A 268 0.58 -3.07 21.41
CA SER A 268 1.17 -2.75 20.11
C SER A 268 1.45 -4.01 19.32
N CYS A 269 1.21 -3.99 18.01
CA CYS A 269 1.66 -5.03 17.09
C CYS A 269 3.17 -4.91 16.72
N LYS A 270 3.91 -4.12 17.45
CA LYS A 270 5.35 -3.87 17.24
C LYS A 270 6.16 -5.14 17.07
N ASP A 271 5.93 -6.14 17.92
CA ASP A 271 6.69 -7.39 17.87
C ASP A 271 6.36 -8.18 16.60
N ALA A 272 5.11 -8.19 16.14
CA ALA A 272 4.71 -8.81 14.88
C ALA A 272 5.38 -8.11 13.68
N VAL A 273 5.37 -6.78 13.67
CA VAL A 273 6.03 -5.96 12.66
C VAL A 273 7.55 -6.22 12.65
N LEU A 274 8.23 -6.16 13.80
CA LEU A 274 9.67 -6.44 13.87
C LEU A 274 10.01 -7.89 13.49
N ASN A 275 9.18 -8.85 13.90
CA ASN A 275 9.36 -10.24 13.52
C ASN A 275 9.25 -10.45 12.01
N TYR A 276 8.26 -9.84 11.35
CA TYR A 276 8.14 -9.89 9.89
C TYR A 276 9.37 -9.30 9.19
N LYS A 277 9.88 -8.16 9.68
CA LYS A 277 11.13 -7.58 9.17
C LYS A 277 12.30 -8.57 9.28
N ASN A 278 12.46 -9.19 10.44
CA ASN A 278 13.55 -10.14 10.70
C ASN A 278 13.40 -11.43 9.88
N THR A 279 12.19 -11.95 9.76
CA THR A 279 11.89 -13.13 8.94
C THR A 279 12.19 -12.85 7.47
N SER A 280 11.79 -11.68 6.95
CA SER A 280 12.13 -11.24 5.60
C SER A 280 13.64 -11.16 5.37
N ALA A 281 14.38 -10.58 6.32
CA ALA A 281 15.84 -10.52 6.25
C ALA A 281 16.48 -11.92 6.26
N ASN A 282 16.00 -12.82 7.12
CA ASN A 282 16.51 -14.18 7.24
C ASN A 282 16.27 -15.02 5.97
N ARG A 283 15.15 -14.82 5.27
CA ARG A 283 14.88 -15.47 3.97
C ARG A 283 15.89 -15.04 2.88
N LEU A 284 16.29 -13.78 2.89
CA LEU A 284 17.27 -13.25 1.93
C LEU A 284 18.71 -13.57 2.30
N LYS A 285 18.97 -13.83 3.59
CA LYS A 285 20.32 -13.99 4.11
C LYS A 285 21.19 -15.01 3.34
N PRO A 286 20.76 -16.24 3.02
CA PRO A 286 21.61 -17.18 2.30
C PRO A 286 22.04 -16.65 0.92
N PHE A 287 21.17 -15.91 0.26
CA PHE A 287 21.40 -15.31 -1.03
C PHE A 287 22.43 -14.17 -0.95
N ILE A 288 22.26 -13.30 0.06
CA ILE A 288 23.18 -12.17 0.30
C ILE A 288 24.54 -12.65 0.81
N ASP A 289 24.57 -13.62 1.75
CA ASP A 289 25.83 -14.22 2.24
C ASP A 289 26.68 -14.81 1.10
N ASN A 290 26.03 -15.37 0.08
CA ASN A 290 26.73 -15.86 -1.10
C ASN A 290 27.37 -14.70 -1.90
N PHE A 291 26.68 -13.60 -2.10
CA PHE A 291 27.23 -12.42 -2.78
C PHE A 291 28.37 -11.77 -1.97
N GLU A 292 28.19 -11.67 -0.64
CA GLU A 292 29.26 -11.19 0.24
C GLU A 292 30.50 -12.07 0.16
N LYS A 293 30.34 -13.38 0.10
CA LYS A 293 31.46 -14.35 0.03
C LYS A 293 32.15 -14.34 -1.33
N THR A 294 31.38 -14.33 -2.41
CA THR A 294 31.94 -14.44 -3.77
C THR A 294 32.49 -13.12 -4.29
N GLN A 295 32.02 -12.00 -3.76
CA GLN A 295 32.33 -10.65 -4.23
C GLN A 295 32.11 -10.48 -5.75
N GLU A 296 31.18 -11.27 -6.32
CA GLU A 296 30.80 -11.12 -7.72
C GLU A 296 30.20 -9.70 -7.92
N LYS A 297 30.44 -9.14 -9.09
CA LYS A 297 29.91 -7.81 -9.44
C LYS A 297 28.41 -7.87 -9.66
N LEU A 298 27.66 -7.01 -8.99
CA LEU A 298 26.21 -6.97 -9.04
C LEU A 298 25.69 -5.73 -9.75
N ILE A 299 24.72 -5.93 -10.61
CA ILE A 299 23.87 -4.88 -11.18
C ILE A 299 22.48 -5.07 -10.57
N LEU A 300 22.03 -4.11 -9.77
CA LEU A 300 20.72 -4.19 -9.11
C LEU A 300 19.66 -3.53 -9.99
N TRP A 301 18.65 -4.29 -10.41
CA TRP A 301 17.58 -3.83 -11.29
C TRP A 301 16.25 -3.72 -10.56
N GLY A 302 15.60 -2.54 -10.68
CA GLY A 302 14.30 -2.27 -10.10
C GLY A 302 14.38 -1.51 -8.77
N ILE A 303 14.90 -0.29 -8.84
CA ILE A 303 15.07 0.59 -7.68
C ILE A 303 13.81 1.41 -7.48
N GLY A 304 13.06 1.15 -6.41
CA GLY A 304 11.81 1.87 -6.16
C GLY A 304 11.13 1.56 -4.83
N ALA A 305 9.86 1.91 -4.73
CA ALA A 305 9.07 1.84 -3.53
C ALA A 305 9.08 0.47 -2.85
N SER A 306 8.77 -0.57 -3.62
CA SER A 306 8.69 -1.95 -3.13
C SER A 306 10.05 -2.56 -2.74
N THR A 307 11.14 -1.89 -3.10
CA THR A 307 12.51 -2.36 -2.82
C THR A 307 13.27 -1.44 -1.85
N ALA A 308 12.63 -0.38 -1.38
CA ALA A 308 13.29 0.62 -0.54
C ALA A 308 13.89 0.03 0.74
N LEU A 309 13.13 -0.79 1.47
CA LEU A 309 13.63 -1.43 2.69
C LEU A 309 14.67 -2.52 2.38
N LEU A 310 14.48 -3.26 1.27
CA LEU A 310 15.44 -4.25 0.80
C LEU A 310 16.80 -3.62 0.53
N MET A 311 16.83 -2.43 -0.06
CA MET A 311 18.07 -1.70 -0.35
C MET A 311 18.76 -1.18 0.92
N ASN A 312 18.04 -1.04 2.01
CA ASN A 312 18.53 -0.46 3.25
C ASN A 312 19.40 -1.46 4.04
N GLY A 313 20.71 -1.40 3.85
CA GLY A 313 21.69 -2.21 4.55
C GLY A 313 21.87 -3.65 4.03
N THR A 314 21.02 -4.14 3.16
CA THR A 314 21.07 -5.52 2.66
C THR A 314 22.30 -5.77 1.77
N PHE A 315 22.68 -4.80 0.95
CA PHE A 315 23.81 -4.94 0.00
C PHE A 315 25.10 -4.25 0.45
N ASP A 316 25.17 -3.79 1.72
CA ASP A 316 26.28 -2.97 2.22
C ASP A 316 27.68 -3.61 2.06
N ARG A 317 27.76 -4.93 2.09
CA ARG A 317 29.02 -5.68 1.95
C ARG A 317 29.16 -6.39 0.60
N CYS A 318 28.19 -6.19 -0.29
CA CYS A 318 28.23 -6.75 -1.63
C CYS A 318 29.00 -5.85 -2.60
N ASN A 319 29.57 -6.44 -3.66
CA ASN A 319 30.26 -5.71 -4.70
C ASN A 319 29.29 -5.15 -5.73
N VAL A 320 28.48 -4.15 -5.32
CA VAL A 320 27.52 -3.48 -6.21
C VAL A 320 28.29 -2.60 -7.19
N LEU A 321 28.07 -2.85 -8.49
CA LEU A 321 28.64 -2.10 -9.59
C LEU A 321 27.73 -0.97 -10.05
N GLN A 322 26.43 -1.26 -10.19
CA GLN A 322 25.48 -0.39 -10.87
C GLN A 322 24.06 -0.56 -10.31
N LEU A 323 23.29 0.53 -10.27
CA LEU A 323 21.86 0.53 -10.02
C LEU A 323 21.14 0.92 -11.30
N ILE A 324 20.13 0.16 -11.71
CA ILE A 324 19.39 0.42 -12.94
C ILE A 324 17.88 0.35 -12.72
N ASP A 325 17.17 1.17 -13.47
CA ASP A 325 15.72 1.15 -13.56
C ASP A 325 15.25 1.64 -14.94
N ARG A 326 14.21 1.02 -15.48
CA ARG A 326 13.63 1.43 -16.76
C ARG A 326 12.77 2.69 -16.63
N ASN A 327 12.26 2.97 -15.43
CA ASN A 327 11.47 4.15 -15.18
C ASN A 327 12.33 5.41 -15.26
N LYS A 328 12.08 6.22 -16.28
CA LYS A 328 12.83 7.46 -16.56
C LYS A 328 12.83 8.45 -15.39
N GLN A 329 11.81 8.45 -14.55
CA GLN A 329 11.76 9.33 -13.37
C GLN A 329 12.74 8.91 -12.27
N ARG A 330 13.19 7.65 -12.26
CA ARG A 330 14.17 7.14 -11.31
C ARG A 330 15.60 7.28 -11.80
N GLN A 331 15.78 7.37 -13.10
CA GLN A 331 17.08 7.57 -13.70
C GLN A 331 17.64 8.94 -13.31
N GLY A 332 18.92 8.99 -12.99
CA GLY A 332 19.60 10.20 -12.49
C GLY A 332 19.44 10.41 -10.97
N LEU A 333 18.52 9.70 -10.27
CA LEU A 333 18.40 9.79 -8.82
C LEU A 333 19.62 9.15 -8.15
N LYS A 334 20.07 9.77 -7.06
CA LYS A 334 21.16 9.32 -6.22
C LYS A 334 20.67 8.35 -5.16
N TYR A 335 21.33 7.22 -5.01
CA TYR A 335 21.10 6.24 -3.95
C TYR A 335 22.43 5.86 -3.28
N SER A 336 22.47 5.76 -1.96
CA SER A 336 23.67 5.38 -1.20
C SER A 336 23.55 3.96 -0.65
N ILE A 337 24.58 3.15 -0.91
CA ILE A 337 24.76 1.82 -0.31
C ILE A 337 26.09 1.85 0.41
N SER A 338 26.13 1.58 1.70
CA SER A 338 27.36 1.52 2.52
C SER A 338 28.30 2.72 2.30
N ASN A 339 27.82 3.94 2.39
CA ASN A 339 28.59 5.19 2.18
C ASN A 339 29.14 5.41 0.75
N LYS A 340 28.76 4.56 -0.22
CA LYS A 340 29.07 4.78 -1.63
C LYS A 340 27.81 5.24 -2.35
N ASP A 341 27.95 6.32 -3.11
CA ASP A 341 26.87 6.91 -3.87
C ASP A 341 26.80 6.28 -5.28
N TYR A 342 25.60 5.94 -5.67
CA TYR A 342 25.25 5.43 -7.00
C TYR A 342 24.23 6.36 -7.63
N ILE A 343 24.32 6.50 -8.94
CA ILE A 343 23.24 7.13 -9.74
C ILE A 343 22.47 6.00 -10.42
N VAL A 344 21.16 6.03 -10.32
CA VAL A 344 20.29 5.07 -11.03
C VAL A 344 20.39 5.34 -12.53
N GLN A 345 20.73 4.32 -13.30
CA GLN A 345 21.03 4.43 -14.73
C GLN A 345 19.95 3.71 -15.56
N ASP A 346 19.97 3.97 -16.87
CA ASP A 346 19.17 3.20 -17.83
C ASP A 346 19.76 1.79 -18.00
N PRO A 347 18.94 0.74 -18.15
CA PRO A 347 19.45 -0.59 -18.50
C PRO A 347 20.34 -0.63 -19.76
N ASP A 348 20.12 0.28 -20.72
CA ASP A 348 20.96 0.40 -21.92
C ASP A 348 22.40 0.81 -21.58
N ASP A 349 22.69 1.31 -20.38
CA ASP A 349 24.03 1.68 -19.92
C ASP A 349 24.82 0.49 -19.34
N ILE A 350 24.31 -0.72 -19.33
CA ILE A 350 25.03 -1.92 -18.90
C ILE A 350 26.16 -2.21 -19.89
N LYS A 351 27.42 -2.19 -19.41
CA LYS A 351 28.61 -2.46 -20.22
C LYS A 351 29.37 -3.71 -19.79
N ASP A 352 29.22 -4.14 -18.54
CA ASP A 352 29.91 -5.32 -18.01
C ASP A 352 29.03 -6.57 -18.14
N ASN A 353 29.26 -7.35 -19.18
CA ASN A 353 28.49 -8.58 -19.44
C ASN A 353 28.84 -9.73 -18.48
N ASN A 354 29.85 -9.58 -17.61
CA ASN A 354 30.23 -10.57 -16.61
C ASN A 354 29.59 -10.27 -15.22
N ALA A 355 28.97 -9.10 -15.04
CA ALA A 355 28.31 -8.76 -13.81
C ALA A 355 26.94 -9.49 -13.73
N THR A 356 26.59 -9.95 -12.56
CA THR A 356 25.28 -10.60 -12.30
C THR A 356 24.18 -9.54 -12.16
N ILE A 357 23.15 -9.64 -12.98
CA ILE A 357 21.93 -8.84 -12.83
C ILE A 357 21.08 -9.46 -11.71
N VAL A 358 20.78 -8.68 -10.69
CA VAL A 358 19.88 -9.06 -9.58
C VAL A 358 18.56 -8.32 -9.73
N VAL A 359 17.50 -9.06 -10.04
CA VAL A 359 16.13 -8.52 -10.14
C VAL A 359 15.55 -8.41 -8.74
N LEU A 360 15.25 -7.18 -8.32
CA LEU A 360 14.81 -6.86 -6.96
C LEU A 360 13.30 -6.94 -6.76
N PRO A 361 12.44 -6.33 -7.63
CA PRO A 361 11.01 -6.25 -7.34
C PRO A 361 10.26 -7.53 -7.70
N TYR A 362 9.33 -7.90 -6.83
CA TYR A 362 8.46 -9.06 -7.06
C TYR A 362 7.42 -8.79 -8.15
N TRP A 363 6.58 -7.78 -7.96
CA TRP A 363 5.45 -7.49 -8.84
C TRP A 363 5.82 -7.23 -10.29
N TYR A 364 7.06 -6.83 -10.54
CA TYR A 364 7.59 -6.53 -11.88
C TYR A 364 8.60 -7.55 -12.37
N HIS A 365 8.77 -8.67 -11.63
CA HIS A 365 9.76 -9.70 -11.95
C HIS A 365 9.68 -10.18 -13.39
N ASP A 366 8.51 -10.67 -13.82
CA ASP A 366 8.31 -11.24 -15.15
C ASP A 366 8.48 -10.18 -16.25
N SER A 367 8.04 -8.97 -16.00
CA SER A 367 8.23 -7.84 -16.90
C SER A 367 9.72 -7.53 -17.09
N ILE A 368 10.50 -7.52 -16.01
CA ILE A 368 11.96 -7.27 -16.06
C ILE A 368 12.66 -8.44 -16.73
N MET A 369 12.31 -9.68 -16.43
CA MET A 369 12.88 -10.87 -17.07
C MET A 369 12.64 -10.86 -18.59
N LYS A 370 11.44 -10.45 -19.02
CA LYS A 370 11.11 -10.26 -20.42
C LYS A 370 11.99 -9.18 -21.06
N GLN A 371 12.14 -8.04 -20.41
CA GLN A 371 13.02 -6.94 -20.90
C GLN A 371 14.47 -7.39 -21.03
N ILE A 372 15.03 -8.09 -20.04
CA ILE A 372 16.41 -8.64 -20.09
C ILE A 372 16.58 -9.50 -21.34
N LYS A 373 15.60 -10.36 -21.64
CA LYS A 373 15.62 -11.23 -22.82
C LYS A 373 15.52 -10.43 -24.12
N GLU A 374 14.62 -9.45 -24.20
CA GLU A 374 14.39 -8.62 -25.38
C GLU A 374 15.61 -7.73 -25.70
N MET A 375 16.27 -7.21 -24.67
CA MET A 375 17.50 -6.41 -24.80
C MET A 375 18.73 -7.27 -25.13
N GLY A 376 18.62 -8.59 -25.07
CA GLY A 376 19.68 -9.51 -25.47
C GLY A 376 20.88 -9.58 -24.52
N PHE A 377 20.71 -9.18 -23.24
CA PHE A 377 21.77 -9.29 -22.24
C PHE A 377 22.23 -10.74 -22.06
N LYS A 378 23.55 -10.92 -21.92
CA LYS A 378 24.19 -12.22 -21.67
C LYS A 378 24.64 -12.41 -20.24
N ASN A 379 24.38 -11.42 -19.41
CA ASN A 379 24.70 -11.43 -17.99
C ASN A 379 24.05 -12.61 -17.28
N PRO A 380 24.70 -13.22 -16.28
CA PRO A 380 23.98 -14.08 -15.31
C PRO A 380 22.86 -13.29 -14.68
N VAL A 381 21.69 -13.91 -14.53
CA VAL A 381 20.52 -13.27 -13.88
C VAL A 381 20.14 -14.07 -12.65
N LYS A 382 19.95 -13.37 -11.54
CA LYS A 382 19.42 -13.93 -10.29
C LYS A 382 18.23 -13.12 -9.85
N SER A 383 17.23 -13.78 -9.31
CA SER A 383 16.07 -13.15 -8.68
C SER A 383 16.13 -13.35 -7.19
N LEU A 384 15.81 -12.31 -6.40
CA LEU A 384 15.63 -12.46 -4.96
C LEU A 384 14.37 -13.26 -4.61
N MET A 385 13.58 -13.60 -5.61
CA MET A 385 12.22 -14.10 -5.47
C MET A 385 12.08 -15.57 -5.89
N GLY A 386 13.16 -16.30 -6.05
CA GLY A 386 13.15 -17.75 -6.33
C GLY A 386 13.96 -18.15 -7.49
#